data_c752e543fe95e8706a4108f4ac9080d1
#
_entry.id   c752e543fe95e8706a4108f4ac9080d1
#
_cell.length_a   1.000
_cell.length_b   1.000
_cell.length_c   1.000
_cell.angle_alpha   90.00
_cell.angle_beta   90.00
_cell.angle_gamma   90.00
#
_symmetry.space_group_name_H-M   'P 1'
#
loop_
_entity.id
_entity.type
_entity.pdbx_description
1 polymer ?
#
loop_
_entity_poly.entity_id
_entity_poly.type
_entity_poly.pdbx_seq_one_letter_code
_entity_poly.pdbx_strand_id
1 'polypeptide(L)'
;RGGNKSILKRDLRSLYNNEIYSAPFNLLNDIFEARFTINENHFALSQMRSVIKEQDLKKINASTLKVLREYADNVNEFGIYSLSKTFEDELLWAYYADSHRGFCLEYELDELMEYRMRDELVIPVDYQEKMPCITDIDLLDFFESKKMAGNLNRKMIGTKSLRWKHEDEVRIVTGQSGLYKYKPSSLKSIYFGCRCDSRFIKLVMKVLCGRGLKYYKMSMKADTYKLERNRLEDCYKDRSYNNKVLATVENGVPYIFEGNEKYVKYINVAIDIVRRLPDCKNIFNAGLSVNKGTPSNPVVYVQYESIDGRIQSEYYTLNVLDDYFRKQSKSE
;
A
#
# COMPACT_ATOMS: atom_id res chain seq x y z
N ARG A 1 10.08 7.10 -12.89
CA ARG A 1 10.09 8.50 -13.37
C ARG A 1 11.38 9.20 -12.95
N GLY A 2 12.53 8.89 -13.57
CA GLY A 2 13.87 9.35 -13.14
C GLY A 2 14.42 10.63 -13.78
N GLY A 3 13.73 11.24 -14.75
CA GLY A 3 14.28 12.36 -15.52
C GLY A 3 14.14 13.77 -14.89
N ASN A 4 13.20 13.97 -14.00
CA ASN A 4 12.96 15.28 -13.37
C ASN A 4 13.39 15.24 -11.89
N LYS A 5 14.34 16.10 -11.50
CA LYS A 5 14.89 16.17 -10.14
C LYS A 5 13.82 16.40 -9.06
N SER A 6 12.74 17.11 -9.36
CA SER A 6 11.63 17.35 -8.42
C SER A 6 10.82 16.10 -8.17
N ILE A 7 10.51 15.33 -9.22
CA ILE A 7 9.78 14.05 -9.16
C ILE A 7 10.61 13.05 -8.36
N LEU A 8 11.90 12.94 -8.64
CA LEU A 8 12.80 12.06 -7.92
C LEU A 8 12.86 12.38 -6.42
N LYS A 9 12.97 13.66 -6.06
CA LYS A 9 12.97 14.10 -4.65
C LYS A 9 11.67 13.73 -3.94
N ARG A 10 10.52 13.90 -4.62
CA ARG A 10 9.21 13.52 -4.11
C ARG A 10 9.14 12.01 -3.87
N ASP A 11 9.51 11.20 -4.86
CA ASP A 11 9.43 9.74 -4.79
C ASP A 11 10.35 9.18 -3.69
N LEU A 12 11.58 9.69 -3.56
CA LEU A 12 12.48 9.32 -2.47
C LEU A 12 11.95 9.74 -1.10
N ARG A 13 11.27 10.90 -1.00
CA ARG A 13 10.62 11.33 0.24
C ARG A 13 9.48 10.39 0.62
N SER A 14 8.63 10.02 -0.33
CA SER A 14 7.52 9.07 -0.09
C SER A 14 8.05 7.71 0.35
N LEU A 15 9.11 7.20 -0.29
CA LEU A 15 9.77 5.96 0.15
C LEU A 15 10.34 6.06 1.57
N TYR A 16 11.02 7.17 1.88
CA TYR A 16 11.56 7.40 3.21
C TYR A 16 10.48 7.45 4.29
N ASN A 17 9.36 8.09 3.96
CA ASN A 17 8.23 8.28 4.87
C ASN A 17 7.26 7.09 4.90
N ASN A 18 7.48 6.03 4.11
CA ASN A 18 6.56 4.90 3.91
C ASN A 18 5.17 5.38 3.45
N GLU A 19 5.14 6.18 2.40
CA GLU A 19 3.94 6.76 1.83
C GLU A 19 3.71 6.27 0.41
N ILE A 20 2.44 5.92 0.09
CA ILE A 20 1.95 5.75 -1.28
C ILE A 20 1.04 6.93 -1.62
N TYR A 21 0.94 7.26 -2.89
CA TYR A 21 0.03 8.27 -3.38
C TYR A 21 -1.09 7.62 -4.18
N SER A 22 -2.31 7.62 -3.63
CA SER A 22 -3.53 7.24 -4.33
C SER A 22 -3.95 8.38 -5.25
N ALA A 23 -3.86 8.14 -6.56
CA ALA A 23 -4.14 9.15 -7.56
C ALA A 23 -5.65 9.25 -7.86
N PRO A 24 -6.21 10.44 -8.10
CA PRO A 24 -7.56 10.56 -8.62
C PRO A 24 -7.64 10.03 -10.07
N PHE A 25 -8.83 9.61 -10.51
CA PHE A 25 -9.03 9.00 -11.83
C PHE A 25 -8.51 9.83 -13.00
N ASN A 26 -8.67 11.14 -12.96
CA ASN A 26 -8.22 12.04 -14.01
C ASN A 26 -6.69 12.14 -14.19
N LEU A 27 -5.91 11.55 -13.26
CA LEU A 27 -4.45 11.44 -13.35
C LEU A 27 -3.99 10.05 -13.80
N LEU A 28 -4.91 9.11 -14.03
CA LEU A 28 -4.58 7.79 -14.58
C LEU A 28 -4.29 7.90 -16.09
N ASN A 29 -3.54 6.92 -16.64
CA ASN A 29 -3.08 7.00 -18.02
C ASN A 29 -4.17 6.67 -19.06
N ASP A 30 -5.13 5.80 -18.71
CA ASP A 30 -6.20 5.42 -19.61
C ASP A 30 -7.30 6.48 -19.59
N ILE A 31 -7.59 7.08 -20.73
CA ILE A 31 -8.66 8.09 -20.89
C ILE A 31 -10.07 7.50 -20.76
N PHE A 32 -10.19 6.18 -20.74
CA PHE A 32 -11.45 5.46 -20.58
C PHE A 32 -11.71 5.01 -19.14
N GLU A 33 -10.84 5.39 -18.21
CA GLU A 33 -11.04 5.09 -16.79
C GLU A 33 -12.38 5.58 -16.27
N ALA A 34 -13.05 4.74 -15.47
CA ALA A 34 -14.38 5.01 -14.91
C ALA A 34 -15.48 5.31 -15.96
N ARG A 35 -15.26 4.99 -17.24
CA ARG A 35 -16.27 5.12 -18.27
C ARG A 35 -17.16 3.89 -18.33
N PHE A 36 -18.46 4.11 -18.54
CA PHE A 36 -19.46 3.05 -18.62
C PHE A 36 -20.58 3.45 -19.59
N THR A 37 -21.36 2.46 -19.99
CA THR A 37 -22.62 2.64 -20.74
C THR A 37 -23.80 2.26 -19.86
N ILE A 38 -24.96 2.79 -20.16
CA ILE A 38 -26.21 2.46 -19.49
C ILE A 38 -27.10 1.77 -20.54
N ASN A 39 -27.64 0.61 -20.19
CA ASN A 39 -28.61 -0.05 -21.07
C ASN A 39 -30.03 0.37 -20.70
N GLU A 40 -30.54 1.39 -21.37
CA GLU A 40 -31.89 1.93 -21.15
C GLU A 40 -33.00 0.92 -21.47
N ASN A 41 -32.70 -0.15 -22.23
CA ASN A 41 -33.71 -1.16 -22.63
C ASN A 41 -33.78 -2.35 -21.67
N HIS A 42 -32.86 -2.47 -20.73
CA HIS A 42 -32.77 -3.60 -19.78
C HIS A 42 -33.15 -3.23 -18.34
N PHE A 43 -33.85 -2.11 -18.13
CA PHE A 43 -34.39 -1.90 -16.81
C PHE A 43 -35.44 -2.98 -16.53
N ALA A 44 -35.30 -3.76 -15.44
CA ALA A 44 -36.27 -4.75 -14.99
C ALA A 44 -37.67 -4.10 -14.80
N LEU A 45 -37.70 -2.78 -14.61
CA LEU A 45 -38.87 -1.92 -14.74
C LEU A 45 -39.57 -2.05 -16.09
N SER A 46 -38.88 -2.45 -17.18
CA SER A 46 -39.54 -2.75 -18.46
C SER A 46 -40.41 -3.99 -18.37
N GLN A 47 -40.09 -4.95 -17.53
CA GLN A 47 -40.94 -6.10 -17.26
C GLN A 47 -42.14 -5.75 -16.35
N MET A 48 -42.05 -4.64 -15.60
CA MET A 48 -43.15 -4.09 -14.81
C MET A 48 -44.05 -3.13 -15.58
N ARG A 49 -43.84 -2.97 -16.89
CA ARG A 49 -44.71 -2.11 -17.76
C ARG A 49 -46.18 -2.46 -17.71
N SER A 50 -46.52 -3.69 -17.36
CA SER A 50 -47.90 -4.14 -17.16
C SER A 50 -48.52 -3.65 -15.83
N VAL A 51 -47.69 -3.19 -14.87
CA VAL A 51 -48.12 -2.83 -13.51
C VAL A 51 -47.90 -1.35 -13.22
N ILE A 52 -46.88 -0.72 -13.83
CA ILE A 52 -46.48 0.67 -13.57
C ILE A 52 -46.86 1.55 -14.77
N LYS A 53 -47.50 2.70 -14.52
CA LYS A 53 -47.85 3.66 -15.59
C LYS A 53 -46.60 4.23 -16.25
N GLU A 54 -46.61 4.41 -17.57
CA GLU A 54 -45.47 4.88 -18.37
C GLU A 54 -44.88 6.22 -17.88
N GLN A 55 -45.68 7.11 -17.32
CA GLN A 55 -45.27 8.38 -16.75
C GLN A 55 -44.42 8.19 -15.47
N ASP A 56 -44.74 7.19 -14.67
CA ASP A 56 -44.01 6.88 -13.43
C ASP A 56 -42.70 6.15 -13.76
N LEU A 57 -42.66 5.30 -14.78
CA LEU A 57 -41.43 4.70 -15.33
C LEU A 57 -40.45 5.75 -15.83
N LYS A 58 -40.93 6.79 -16.55
CA LYS A 58 -40.09 7.90 -17.01
C LYS A 58 -39.49 8.70 -15.84
N LYS A 59 -40.26 8.92 -14.77
CA LYS A 59 -39.76 9.61 -13.56
C LYS A 59 -38.72 8.77 -12.82
N ILE A 60 -38.95 7.46 -12.67
CA ILE A 60 -38.02 6.54 -12.02
C ILE A 60 -36.70 6.49 -12.82
N ASN A 61 -36.79 6.36 -14.15
CA ASN A 61 -35.61 6.37 -15.01
C ASN A 61 -34.82 7.69 -14.91
N ALA A 62 -35.50 8.83 -14.89
CA ALA A 62 -34.84 10.13 -14.74
C ALA A 62 -34.15 10.29 -13.36
N SER A 63 -34.77 9.82 -12.29
CA SER A 63 -34.20 9.83 -10.94
C SER A 63 -33.00 8.90 -10.84
N THR A 64 -33.09 7.72 -11.43
CA THR A 64 -31.97 6.74 -11.47
C THR A 64 -30.80 7.26 -12.27
N LEU A 65 -31.03 7.86 -13.43
CA LEU A 65 -29.96 8.50 -14.23
C LEU A 65 -29.32 9.67 -13.49
N LYS A 66 -30.08 10.42 -12.70
CA LYS A 66 -29.53 11.49 -11.86
C LYS A 66 -28.59 10.93 -10.79
N VAL A 67 -29.01 9.89 -10.07
CA VAL A 67 -28.19 9.22 -9.05
C VAL A 67 -26.91 8.66 -9.65
N LEU A 68 -26.97 8.03 -10.84
CA LEU A 68 -25.77 7.51 -11.53
C LEU A 68 -24.81 8.63 -11.94
N ARG A 69 -25.32 9.78 -12.38
CA ARG A 69 -24.48 10.93 -12.71
C ARG A 69 -23.79 11.49 -11.46
N GLU A 70 -24.56 11.70 -10.40
CA GLU A 70 -24.01 12.14 -9.11
C GLU A 70 -22.98 11.15 -8.57
N TYR A 71 -23.22 9.85 -8.74
CA TYR A 71 -22.25 8.82 -8.36
C TYR A 71 -21.00 8.86 -9.24
N ALA A 72 -21.14 9.01 -10.57
CA ALA A 72 -20.01 9.13 -11.49
C ALA A 72 -19.17 10.37 -11.20
N ASP A 73 -19.78 11.46 -10.78
CA ASP A 73 -19.07 12.67 -10.33
C ASP A 73 -18.29 12.41 -9.03
N ASN A 74 -18.89 11.68 -8.08
CA ASN A 74 -18.26 11.31 -6.81
C ASN A 74 -17.14 10.29 -6.97
N VAL A 75 -17.17 9.42 -7.99
CA VAL A 75 -16.09 8.46 -8.29
C VAL A 75 -14.74 9.18 -8.48
N ASN A 76 -14.75 10.42 -8.97
CA ASN A 76 -13.53 11.21 -9.13
C ASN A 76 -12.88 11.64 -7.80
N GLU A 77 -13.58 11.53 -6.68
CA GLU A 77 -13.03 11.82 -5.35
C GLU A 77 -12.17 10.66 -4.83
N PHE A 78 -12.44 9.43 -5.29
CA PHE A 78 -11.66 8.26 -4.87
C PHE A 78 -10.21 8.35 -5.34
N GLY A 79 -9.32 7.78 -4.53
CA GLY A 79 -7.94 7.58 -4.89
C GLY A 79 -7.70 6.16 -5.40
N ILE A 80 -6.83 6.02 -6.39
CA ILE A 80 -6.42 4.74 -6.95
C ILE A 80 -4.91 4.58 -6.77
N TYR A 81 -4.51 3.47 -6.14
CA TYR A 81 -3.14 3.02 -6.15
C TYR A 81 -3.06 1.71 -6.94
N SER A 82 -2.51 1.81 -8.15
CA SER A 82 -2.39 0.70 -9.08
C SER A 82 -1.15 -0.13 -8.79
N LEU A 83 -1.35 -1.44 -8.66
CA LEU A 83 -0.32 -2.46 -8.52
C LEU A 83 -0.40 -3.42 -9.72
N SER A 84 0.72 -4.02 -10.09
CA SER A 84 0.77 -5.13 -11.05
C SER A 84 1.17 -6.41 -10.33
N LYS A 85 0.68 -7.56 -10.79
CA LYS A 85 1.11 -8.87 -10.27
C LYS A 85 2.44 -9.33 -10.86
N THR A 86 2.98 -8.60 -11.83
CA THR A 86 4.23 -8.94 -12.51
C THR A 86 5.24 -7.79 -12.48
N PHE A 87 6.51 -8.13 -12.45
CA PHE A 87 7.64 -7.21 -12.62
C PHE A 87 8.39 -7.46 -13.96
N GLU A 88 7.94 -8.42 -14.76
CA GLU A 88 8.67 -8.90 -15.93
C GLU A 88 8.24 -8.24 -17.25
N ASP A 89 7.08 -7.57 -17.27
CA ASP A 89 6.52 -6.96 -18.48
C ASP A 89 7.31 -5.70 -18.89
N GLU A 90 7.87 -5.73 -20.10
CA GLU A 90 8.72 -4.64 -20.63
C GLU A 90 7.95 -3.35 -20.90
N LEU A 91 6.65 -3.42 -21.17
CA LEU A 91 5.81 -2.24 -21.41
C LEU A 91 5.57 -1.47 -20.10
N LEU A 92 5.40 -2.17 -18.98
CA LEU A 92 5.31 -1.54 -17.67
C LEU A 92 6.58 -0.76 -17.34
N TRP A 93 7.75 -1.32 -17.63
CA TRP A 93 9.03 -0.63 -17.46
C TRP A 93 9.19 0.57 -18.40
N ALA A 94 8.69 0.47 -19.61
CA ALA A 94 8.73 1.57 -20.57
C ALA A 94 7.84 2.74 -20.13
N TYR A 95 6.60 2.46 -19.73
CA TYR A 95 5.60 3.49 -19.42
C TYR A 95 5.74 4.07 -18.00
N TYR A 96 6.00 3.23 -17.00
CA TYR A 96 5.92 3.62 -15.60
C TYR A 96 7.28 3.80 -14.90
N ALA A 97 8.37 3.30 -15.49
CA ALA A 97 9.70 3.35 -14.91
C ALA A 97 10.69 4.19 -15.74
N ASP A 98 10.26 5.34 -16.27
CA ASP A 98 11.12 6.27 -17.04
C ASP A 98 11.94 5.55 -18.12
N SER A 99 11.28 4.79 -18.99
CA SER A 99 11.94 4.01 -20.04
C SER A 99 13.07 3.13 -19.52
N HIS A 100 12.77 2.32 -18.50
CA HIS A 100 13.69 1.39 -17.82
C HIS A 100 14.79 2.06 -16.97
N ARG A 101 14.74 3.37 -16.69
CA ARG A 101 15.71 4.06 -15.82
C ARG A 101 15.26 4.13 -14.36
N GLY A 102 13.97 3.94 -14.10
CA GLY A 102 13.36 3.98 -12.78
C GLY A 102 13.44 2.66 -12.02
N PHE A 103 12.50 2.48 -11.10
CA PHE A 103 12.43 1.31 -10.24
C PHE A 103 10.99 0.86 -10.03
N CYS A 104 10.83 -0.40 -9.62
CA CYS A 104 9.58 -1.03 -9.20
C CYS A 104 9.69 -1.44 -7.73
N LEU A 105 8.60 -1.33 -7.00
CA LEU A 105 8.47 -1.68 -5.59
C LEU A 105 7.63 -2.95 -5.46
N GLU A 106 8.11 -3.93 -4.72
CA GLU A 106 7.37 -5.15 -4.41
C GLU A 106 6.84 -5.09 -2.98
N TYR A 107 5.53 -5.20 -2.85
CA TYR A 107 4.84 -5.23 -1.58
C TYR A 107 4.24 -6.61 -1.29
N GLU A 108 4.22 -6.98 -0.03
CA GLU A 108 3.30 -8.00 0.46
C GLU A 108 1.94 -7.35 0.67
N LEU A 109 0.92 -7.80 -0.09
CA LEU A 109 -0.37 -7.12 -0.16
C LEU A 109 -1.11 -7.15 1.18
N ASP A 110 -1.12 -8.27 1.88
CA ASP A 110 -1.80 -8.40 3.17
C ASP A 110 -1.19 -7.43 4.20
N GLU A 111 0.16 -7.36 4.28
CA GLU A 111 0.83 -6.42 5.16
C GLU A 111 0.62 -4.95 4.73
N LEU A 112 0.54 -4.69 3.42
CA LEU A 112 0.25 -3.35 2.90
C LEU A 112 -1.15 -2.89 3.33
N MET A 113 -2.10 -3.83 3.37
CA MET A 113 -3.48 -3.57 3.75
C MET A 113 -3.72 -3.58 5.28
N GLU A 114 -2.74 -3.95 6.11
CA GLU A 114 -2.88 -3.86 7.58
C GLU A 114 -3.15 -2.42 8.07
N TYR A 115 -2.62 -1.41 7.39
CA TYR A 115 -2.81 0.02 7.68
C TYR A 115 -4.02 0.63 6.97
N ARG A 116 -4.83 -0.18 6.34
CA ARG A 116 -5.97 0.32 5.57
C ARG A 116 -6.99 0.99 6.47
N MET A 117 -7.57 2.05 5.97
CA MET A 117 -8.81 2.59 6.49
C MET A 117 -9.96 1.60 6.20
N ARG A 118 -11.03 1.66 6.97
CA ARG A 118 -12.16 0.70 6.87
C ARG A 118 -12.82 0.65 5.49
N ASP A 119 -12.63 1.70 4.71
CA ASP A 119 -13.30 1.89 3.41
C ASP A 119 -12.40 1.58 2.20
N GLU A 120 -11.14 1.16 2.43
CA GLU A 120 -10.24 0.77 1.34
C GLU A 120 -10.62 -0.58 0.76
N LEU A 121 -10.60 -0.66 -0.56
CA LEU A 121 -11.01 -1.84 -1.31
C LEU A 121 -9.90 -2.29 -2.25
N VAL A 122 -9.65 -3.60 -2.30
CA VAL A 122 -8.73 -4.21 -3.28
C VAL A 122 -9.55 -4.83 -4.40
N ILE A 123 -9.34 -4.36 -5.63
CA ILE A 123 -10.06 -4.82 -6.81
C ILE A 123 -9.05 -5.31 -7.85
N PRO A 124 -9.10 -6.59 -8.28
CA PRO A 124 -8.44 -7.01 -9.50
C PRO A 124 -9.16 -6.38 -10.70
N VAL A 125 -8.39 -5.89 -11.68
CA VAL A 125 -8.96 -5.28 -12.88
C VAL A 125 -9.46 -6.34 -13.85
N ASP A 126 -10.68 -6.15 -14.33
CA ASP A 126 -11.29 -6.94 -15.40
C ASP A 126 -11.08 -6.24 -16.75
N TYR A 127 -10.50 -6.96 -17.71
CA TYR A 127 -10.13 -6.42 -19.01
C TYR A 127 -11.15 -6.80 -20.07
N GLN A 128 -11.78 -5.81 -20.68
CA GLN A 128 -12.87 -6.00 -21.64
C GLN A 128 -12.62 -5.24 -22.96
N GLU A 129 -13.19 -5.74 -24.05
CA GLU A 129 -13.18 -5.03 -25.34
C GLU A 129 -14.20 -3.89 -25.37
N LYS A 130 -15.32 -4.05 -24.64
CA LYS A 130 -16.42 -3.09 -24.58
C LYS A 130 -16.44 -2.42 -23.21
N MET A 131 -16.90 -1.18 -23.16
CA MET A 131 -17.13 -0.50 -21.90
C MET A 131 -18.14 -1.29 -21.07
N PRO A 132 -17.97 -1.32 -19.72
CA PRO A 132 -18.91 -1.96 -18.83
C PRO A 132 -20.30 -1.33 -18.98
N CYS A 133 -21.32 -2.18 -19.01
CA CYS A 133 -22.70 -1.74 -19.06
C CYS A 133 -23.32 -1.84 -17.67
N ILE A 134 -23.80 -0.71 -17.16
CA ILE A 134 -24.52 -0.64 -15.90
C ILE A 134 -25.99 -1.02 -16.15
N THR A 135 -26.47 -1.95 -15.34
CA THR A 135 -27.83 -2.47 -15.40
C THR A 135 -28.61 -2.07 -14.14
N ASP A 136 -29.93 -2.24 -14.18
CA ASP A 136 -30.82 -2.07 -13.02
C ASP A 136 -30.48 -2.98 -11.84
N ILE A 137 -29.96 -4.19 -12.11
CA ILE A 137 -29.51 -5.12 -11.06
C ILE A 137 -28.30 -4.53 -10.31
N ASP A 138 -27.35 -3.92 -11.02
CA ASP A 138 -26.18 -3.28 -10.41
C ASP A 138 -26.59 -2.14 -9.49
N LEU A 139 -27.66 -1.42 -9.87
CA LEU A 139 -28.20 -0.31 -9.09
C LEU A 139 -28.97 -0.80 -7.86
N LEU A 140 -29.77 -1.86 -7.99
CA LEU A 140 -30.48 -2.46 -6.86
C LEU A 140 -29.46 -2.96 -5.81
N ASP A 141 -28.42 -3.68 -6.24
CA ASP A 141 -27.33 -4.15 -5.37
C ASP A 141 -26.64 -2.97 -4.65
N PHE A 142 -26.41 -1.86 -5.34
CA PHE A 142 -25.85 -0.65 -4.75
C PHE A 142 -26.75 -0.03 -3.69
N PHE A 143 -28.07 0.09 -3.95
CA PHE A 143 -29.03 0.67 -3.01
C PHE A 143 -29.26 -0.22 -1.79
N GLU A 144 -29.27 -1.55 -1.96
CA GLU A 144 -29.46 -2.50 -0.88
C GLU A 144 -28.21 -2.64 0.00
N SER A 145 -27.05 -2.78 -0.62
CA SER A 145 -25.82 -3.11 0.12
C SER A 145 -25.12 -1.90 0.71
N LYS A 146 -25.23 -0.72 0.08
CA LYS A 146 -24.44 0.50 0.38
C LYS A 146 -22.93 0.22 0.56
N LYS A 147 -22.45 -0.90 0.02
CA LYS A 147 -21.06 -1.34 0.17
C LYS A 147 -20.22 -0.86 -1.01
N MET A 148 -19.05 -0.30 -0.73
CA MET A 148 -18.06 0.01 -1.76
C MET A 148 -17.63 -1.22 -2.58
N ALA A 149 -17.84 -2.43 -2.05
CA ALA A 149 -17.52 -3.70 -2.72
C ALA A 149 -18.61 -4.19 -3.70
N GLY A 150 -19.71 -3.43 -3.91
CA GLY A 150 -20.82 -3.83 -4.79
C GLY A 150 -20.41 -3.95 -6.27
N ASN A 151 -21.27 -4.62 -7.05
CA ASN A 151 -21.05 -4.85 -8.49
C ASN A 151 -20.88 -3.56 -9.27
N LEU A 152 -21.62 -2.49 -8.91
CA LEU A 152 -21.51 -1.18 -9.56
C LEU A 152 -20.08 -0.64 -9.47
N ASN A 153 -19.49 -0.61 -8.27
CA ASN A 153 -18.12 -0.15 -8.08
C ASN A 153 -17.09 -0.98 -8.84
N ARG A 154 -17.24 -2.31 -8.81
CA ARG A 154 -16.37 -3.21 -9.56
C ARG A 154 -16.42 -2.94 -11.05
N LYS A 155 -17.60 -2.72 -11.60
CA LYS A 155 -17.78 -2.39 -13.02
C LYS A 155 -17.17 -1.03 -13.38
N MET A 156 -17.41 -0.01 -12.55
CA MET A 156 -16.94 1.35 -12.84
C MET A 156 -15.46 1.54 -12.59
N ILE A 157 -14.96 1.04 -11.45
CA ILE A 157 -13.59 1.27 -10.98
C ILE A 157 -12.64 0.13 -11.40
N GLY A 158 -13.18 -1.07 -11.54
CA GLY A 158 -12.41 -2.30 -11.77
C GLY A 158 -12.40 -2.78 -13.21
N THR A 159 -12.94 -2.05 -14.19
CA THR A 159 -12.92 -2.45 -15.60
C THR A 159 -11.99 -1.56 -16.42
N LYS A 160 -11.20 -2.18 -17.31
CA LYS A 160 -10.24 -1.50 -18.19
C LYS A 160 -10.26 -2.09 -19.59
N SER A 161 -9.85 -1.31 -20.58
CA SER A 161 -9.72 -1.79 -21.94
C SER A 161 -8.79 -3.00 -22.03
N LEU A 162 -9.18 -4.02 -22.82
CA LEU A 162 -8.39 -5.24 -23.08
C LEU A 162 -6.96 -4.94 -23.55
N ARG A 163 -6.72 -3.79 -24.16
CA ARG A 163 -5.38 -3.34 -24.59
C ARG A 163 -4.39 -3.19 -23.43
N TRP A 164 -4.87 -2.99 -22.19
CA TRP A 164 -4.07 -2.85 -21.00
C TRP A 164 -3.88 -4.18 -20.21
N LYS A 165 -4.32 -5.30 -20.78
CA LYS A 165 -4.28 -6.61 -20.10
C LYS A 165 -2.87 -7.01 -19.63
N HIS A 166 -1.84 -6.54 -20.30
CA HIS A 166 -0.45 -6.80 -19.93
C HIS A 166 -0.06 -6.20 -18.56
N GLU A 167 -0.85 -5.25 -18.05
CA GLU A 167 -0.59 -4.67 -16.71
C GLU A 167 -0.90 -5.64 -15.56
N ASP A 168 -1.78 -6.63 -15.77
CA ASP A 168 -2.28 -7.57 -14.73
C ASP A 168 -2.54 -6.84 -13.41
N GLU A 169 -3.37 -5.79 -13.52
CA GLU A 169 -3.51 -4.74 -12.51
C GLU A 169 -4.39 -5.20 -11.34
N VAL A 170 -3.97 -4.80 -10.14
CA VAL A 170 -4.77 -4.81 -8.91
C VAL A 170 -4.82 -3.39 -8.38
N ARG A 171 -6.00 -2.90 -8.05
CA ARG A 171 -6.22 -1.55 -7.52
C ARG A 171 -6.51 -1.57 -6.03
N ILE A 172 -5.82 -0.71 -5.28
CA ILE A 172 -6.25 -0.30 -3.95
C ILE A 172 -7.05 0.99 -4.16
N VAL A 173 -8.33 0.95 -3.79
CA VAL A 173 -9.25 2.08 -3.89
C VAL A 173 -9.39 2.70 -2.51
N THR A 174 -9.05 3.98 -2.40
CA THR A 174 -9.13 4.75 -1.16
C THR A 174 -10.27 5.74 -1.21
N GLY A 175 -10.88 6.05 -0.06
CA GLY A 175 -12.03 6.96 0.02
C GLY A 175 -11.77 8.36 -0.51
N GLN A 176 -10.49 8.78 -0.55
CA GLN A 176 -10.06 10.06 -1.13
C GLN A 176 -8.70 9.90 -1.80
N SER A 177 -8.41 10.74 -2.80
CA SER A 177 -7.06 10.83 -3.35
C SER A 177 -6.08 11.46 -2.36
N GLY A 178 -4.81 11.01 -2.34
CA GLY A 178 -3.81 11.60 -1.45
C GLY A 178 -2.70 10.65 -1.03
N LEU A 179 -1.96 11.07 -0.01
CA LEU A 179 -0.86 10.28 0.57
C LEU A 179 -1.37 9.39 1.70
N TYR A 180 -1.02 8.11 1.63
CA TYR A 180 -1.36 7.10 2.63
C TYR A 180 -0.11 6.44 3.17
N LYS A 181 -0.03 6.32 4.49
CA LYS A 181 1.04 5.58 5.16
C LYS A 181 0.82 4.09 5.00
N TYR A 182 1.92 3.35 4.84
CA TYR A 182 1.91 1.90 4.83
C TYR A 182 2.89 1.32 5.85
N LYS A 183 2.66 0.09 6.26
CA LYS A 183 3.55 -0.64 7.18
C LYS A 183 4.91 -0.86 6.50
N PRO A 184 6.02 -0.41 7.11
CA PRO A 184 7.33 -0.50 6.46
C PRO A 184 7.74 -1.91 6.06
N SER A 185 7.33 -2.93 6.84
CA SER A 185 7.60 -4.34 6.55
C SER A 185 6.88 -4.86 5.32
N SER A 186 5.81 -4.18 4.85
CA SER A 186 5.10 -4.58 3.63
C SER A 186 5.95 -4.41 2.36
N LEU A 187 6.90 -3.47 2.34
CA LEU A 187 7.85 -3.33 1.24
C LEU A 187 8.94 -4.41 1.36
N LYS A 188 8.99 -5.32 0.40
CA LYS A 188 9.90 -6.49 0.45
C LYS A 188 11.13 -6.31 -0.43
N SER A 189 10.95 -5.78 -1.64
CA SER A 189 12.03 -5.70 -2.62
C SER A 189 11.92 -4.45 -3.49
N ILE A 190 13.06 -4.06 -4.05
CA ILE A 190 13.16 -3.01 -5.06
C ILE A 190 13.86 -3.57 -6.29
N TYR A 191 13.23 -3.39 -7.44
CA TYR A 191 13.77 -3.78 -8.74
C TYR A 191 14.16 -2.51 -9.49
N PHE A 192 15.38 -2.42 -9.96
CA PHE A 192 15.88 -1.32 -10.77
C PHE A 192 15.86 -1.70 -12.24
N GLY A 193 15.38 -0.83 -13.08
CA GLY A 193 15.30 -1.06 -14.53
C GLY A 193 16.68 -1.27 -15.17
N CYS A 194 16.71 -1.89 -16.34
CA CYS A 194 17.94 -2.24 -17.07
C CYS A 194 18.89 -1.03 -17.27
N ARG A 195 18.32 0.15 -17.47
CA ARG A 195 19.04 1.42 -17.75
C ARG A 195 19.21 2.29 -16.50
N CYS A 196 18.87 1.77 -15.32
CA CYS A 196 18.98 2.53 -14.08
C CYS A 196 20.44 2.85 -13.74
N ASP A 197 20.74 4.11 -13.40
CA ASP A 197 22.09 4.57 -13.05
C ASP A 197 22.54 3.99 -11.70
N SER A 198 23.81 3.56 -11.63
CA SER A 198 24.37 2.95 -10.42
C SER A 198 24.43 3.91 -9.22
N ARG A 199 24.59 5.21 -9.45
CA ARG A 199 24.59 6.22 -8.38
C ARG A 199 23.19 6.38 -7.80
N PHE A 200 22.15 6.28 -8.67
CA PHE A 200 20.78 6.31 -8.22
C PHE A 200 20.42 5.05 -7.42
N ILE A 201 20.86 3.86 -7.85
CA ILE A 201 20.70 2.62 -7.09
C ILE A 201 21.27 2.77 -5.68
N LYS A 202 22.52 3.24 -5.56
CA LYS A 202 23.17 3.49 -4.27
C LYS A 202 22.42 4.52 -3.41
N LEU A 203 21.86 5.56 -4.03
CA LEU A 203 21.07 6.57 -3.34
C LEU A 203 19.79 5.97 -2.73
N VAL A 204 19.06 5.15 -3.48
CA VAL A 204 17.87 4.45 -2.99
C VAL A 204 18.23 3.51 -1.84
N MET A 205 19.27 2.69 -1.99
CA MET A 205 19.75 1.81 -0.93
C MET A 205 20.15 2.58 0.33
N LYS A 206 20.78 3.77 0.16
CA LYS A 206 21.15 4.64 1.29
C LYS A 206 19.93 5.21 2.02
N VAL A 207 18.91 5.64 1.27
CA VAL A 207 17.66 6.20 1.83
C VAL A 207 16.89 5.14 2.62
N LEU A 208 16.95 3.89 2.19
CA LEU A 208 16.20 2.77 2.75
C LEU A 208 17.05 1.81 3.58
N CYS A 209 18.27 2.21 3.96
CA CYS A 209 19.19 1.36 4.72
C CYS A 209 18.56 0.88 6.04
N GLY A 210 18.92 -0.32 6.47
CA GLY A 210 18.46 -0.93 7.72
C GLY A 210 17.05 -1.50 7.68
N ARG A 211 16.36 -1.49 6.54
CA ARG A 211 15.00 -2.03 6.39
C ARG A 211 14.93 -3.50 5.96
N GLY A 212 16.05 -4.16 5.76
CA GLY A 212 16.13 -5.57 5.36
C GLY A 212 15.61 -5.87 3.94
N LEU A 213 15.57 -4.86 3.07
CA LEU A 213 15.03 -4.97 1.72
C LEU A 213 15.92 -5.83 0.81
N LYS A 214 15.28 -6.47 -0.15
CA LYS A 214 15.97 -7.16 -1.25
C LYS A 214 16.06 -6.24 -2.45
N TYR A 215 17.25 -6.19 -3.08
CA TYR A 215 17.48 -5.35 -4.25
C TYR A 215 17.81 -6.19 -5.48
N TYR A 216 17.24 -5.82 -6.62
CA TYR A 216 17.47 -6.49 -7.90
C TYR A 216 17.68 -5.47 -9.00
N LYS A 217 18.47 -5.86 -10.03
CA LYS A 217 18.52 -5.13 -11.29
C LYS A 217 17.96 -6.00 -12.39
N MET A 218 17.10 -5.41 -13.20
CA MET A 218 16.55 -6.07 -14.36
C MET A 218 17.58 -6.15 -15.48
N SER A 219 17.58 -7.23 -16.24
CA SER A 219 18.32 -7.42 -17.47
C SER A 219 17.45 -8.09 -18.52
N MET A 220 17.88 -8.00 -19.77
CA MET A 220 17.24 -8.73 -20.85
C MET A 220 17.70 -10.18 -20.80
N LYS A 221 16.76 -11.11 -20.90
CA LYS A 221 17.05 -12.52 -21.03
C LYS A 221 17.52 -12.80 -22.47
N ALA A 222 18.56 -13.62 -22.61
CA ALA A 222 19.08 -13.98 -23.92
C ALA A 222 17.98 -14.67 -24.76
N ASP A 223 17.95 -14.36 -26.06
CA ASP A 223 17.08 -14.98 -27.08
C ASP A 223 15.56 -14.88 -26.84
N THR A 224 15.12 -13.98 -25.95
CA THR A 224 13.70 -13.75 -25.68
C THR A 224 13.40 -12.28 -25.43
N TYR A 225 12.13 -11.87 -25.64
CA TYR A 225 11.63 -10.55 -25.23
C TYR A 225 11.17 -10.56 -23.76
N LYS A 226 11.94 -11.22 -22.87
CA LYS A 226 11.62 -11.28 -21.44
C LYS A 226 12.70 -10.60 -20.62
N LEU A 227 12.30 -10.05 -19.51
CA LEU A 227 13.19 -9.53 -18.50
C LEU A 227 13.46 -10.59 -17.43
N GLU A 228 14.64 -10.53 -16.84
CA GLU A 228 15.03 -11.33 -15.70
C GLU A 228 15.61 -10.43 -14.61
N ARG A 229 15.58 -10.89 -13.37
CA ARG A 229 16.11 -10.16 -12.22
C ARG A 229 17.44 -10.73 -11.77
N ASN A 230 18.41 -9.87 -11.54
CA ASN A 230 19.70 -10.20 -10.95
C ASN A 230 19.81 -9.59 -9.56
N ARG A 231 20.14 -10.40 -8.57
CA ARG A 231 20.30 -9.94 -7.20
C ARG A 231 21.43 -8.92 -7.09
N LEU A 232 21.15 -7.81 -6.41
CA LEU A 232 22.15 -6.83 -6.01
C LEU A 232 22.45 -6.99 -4.52
N GLU A 233 23.72 -6.88 -4.16
CA GLU A 233 24.11 -6.79 -2.77
C GLU A 233 23.78 -5.39 -2.23
N ASP A 234 23.22 -5.33 -1.03
CA ASP A 234 22.94 -4.05 -0.36
C ASP A 234 24.24 -3.44 0.13
N CYS A 235 24.62 -2.29 -0.45
CA CYS A 235 25.85 -1.56 -0.08
C CYS A 235 25.79 -0.99 1.35
N TYR A 236 24.62 -1.02 2.00
CA TYR A 236 24.39 -0.44 3.32
C TYR A 236 23.78 -1.45 4.31
N LYS A 237 23.95 -2.77 4.07
CA LYS A 237 23.38 -3.85 4.88
C LYS A 237 23.73 -3.78 6.37
N ASP A 238 24.91 -3.22 6.69
CA ASP A 238 25.41 -3.12 8.07
C ASP A 238 24.94 -1.84 8.79
N ARG A 239 24.18 -0.98 8.10
CA ARG A 239 23.63 0.22 8.71
C ARG A 239 22.28 -0.07 9.33
N SER A 240 22.09 0.38 10.57
CA SER A 240 20.78 0.38 11.20
C SER A 240 19.85 1.43 10.57
N TYR A 241 18.55 1.14 10.57
CA TYR A 241 17.55 2.14 10.26
C TYR A 241 17.60 3.25 11.33
N ASN A 242 17.87 4.46 10.89
CA ASN A 242 17.97 5.60 11.80
C ASN A 242 16.85 6.60 11.46
N ASN A 243 15.73 6.51 12.20
CA ASN A 243 14.71 7.54 12.14
C ASN A 243 15.25 8.79 12.86
N LYS A 244 15.33 9.92 12.18
CA LYS A 244 15.82 11.18 12.76
C LYS A 244 14.87 11.73 13.84
N VAL A 245 13.61 11.34 13.81
CA VAL A 245 12.61 11.74 14.80
C VAL A 245 12.28 10.51 15.64
N LEU A 246 12.84 10.44 16.83
CA LEU A 246 12.52 9.38 17.78
C LEU A 246 11.09 9.59 18.31
N ALA A 247 10.34 8.48 18.42
CA ALA A 247 9.03 8.50 19.05
C ALA A 247 9.13 8.95 20.52
N THR A 248 8.07 9.57 21.02
CA THR A 248 7.95 9.93 22.43
C THR A 248 7.79 8.67 23.28
N VAL A 249 8.18 8.77 24.55
CA VAL A 249 7.96 7.72 25.55
C VAL A 249 7.21 8.38 26.70
N GLU A 250 6.09 7.82 27.08
CA GLU A 250 5.28 8.36 28.17
C GLU A 250 6.02 8.32 29.53
N ASN A 251 5.71 9.27 30.37
CA ASN A 251 6.26 9.30 31.72
C ASN A 251 5.85 8.04 32.49
N GLY A 252 6.84 7.42 33.18
CA GLY A 252 6.60 6.18 33.93
C GLY A 252 6.80 4.88 33.13
N VAL A 253 7.19 4.97 31.85
CA VAL A 253 7.61 3.80 31.06
C VAL A 253 9.14 3.68 31.10
N PRO A 254 9.71 2.48 31.35
CA PRO A 254 9.05 1.19 31.61
C PRO A 254 8.45 1.08 33.02
N TYR A 255 7.34 0.33 33.13
CA TYR A 255 6.80 -0.04 34.43
C TYR A 255 7.58 -1.25 34.95
N ILE A 256 8.31 -1.05 36.05
CA ILE A 256 9.18 -2.08 36.63
C ILE A 256 8.54 -2.62 37.87
N PHE A 257 8.13 -3.89 37.85
CA PHE A 257 7.68 -4.59 39.05
C PHE A 257 8.89 -5.01 39.90
N GLU A 258 8.69 -5.02 41.21
CA GLU A 258 9.66 -5.50 42.19
C GLU A 258 10.21 -6.90 41.80
N GLY A 259 11.53 -7.08 41.82
CA GLY A 259 12.21 -8.31 41.40
C GLY A 259 12.56 -8.39 39.90
N ASN A 260 12.17 -7.41 39.08
CA ASN A 260 12.46 -7.38 37.66
C ASN A 260 13.56 -6.37 37.25
N GLU A 261 14.26 -5.77 38.25
CA GLU A 261 15.25 -4.71 38.04
C GLU A 261 16.40 -5.17 37.10
N LYS A 262 16.78 -6.46 37.14
CA LYS A 262 17.81 -7.02 36.27
C LYS A 262 17.48 -6.95 34.79
N TYR A 263 16.21 -6.80 34.43
CA TYR A 263 15.75 -6.75 33.05
C TYR A 263 15.58 -5.31 32.51
N VAL A 264 15.76 -4.29 33.35
CA VAL A 264 15.59 -2.88 32.98
C VAL A 264 16.45 -2.51 31.76
N LYS A 265 17.69 -2.98 31.71
CA LYS A 265 18.59 -2.74 30.58
C LYS A 265 18.00 -3.26 29.26
N TYR A 266 17.40 -4.44 29.27
CA TYR A 266 16.80 -5.06 28.08
C TYR A 266 15.51 -4.32 27.65
N ILE A 267 14.69 -3.90 28.63
CA ILE A 267 13.47 -3.15 28.36
C ILE A 267 13.83 -1.80 27.72
N ASN A 268 14.86 -1.11 28.25
CA ASN A 268 15.33 0.16 27.68
C ASN A 268 15.89 -0.02 26.25
N VAL A 269 16.62 -1.11 25.96
CA VAL A 269 17.09 -1.42 24.61
C VAL A 269 15.89 -1.68 23.69
N ALA A 270 14.90 -2.44 24.13
CA ALA A 270 13.69 -2.68 23.34
C ALA A 270 12.93 -1.38 23.06
N ILE A 271 12.79 -0.50 24.05
CA ILE A 271 12.21 0.85 23.90
C ILE A 271 13.00 1.63 22.85
N ASP A 272 14.35 1.62 22.92
CA ASP A 272 15.19 2.35 21.95
C ASP A 272 15.06 1.80 20.52
N ILE A 273 14.88 0.49 20.36
CA ILE A 273 14.58 -0.13 19.07
C ILE A 273 13.22 0.35 18.53
N VAL A 274 12.17 0.25 19.36
CA VAL A 274 10.79 0.55 18.94
C VAL A 274 10.59 2.03 18.67
N ARG A 275 11.17 2.94 19.47
CA ARG A 275 11.06 4.38 19.22
C ARG A 275 11.72 4.86 17.92
N ARG A 276 12.53 4.00 17.30
CA ARG A 276 13.17 4.24 15.99
C ARG A 276 12.37 3.68 14.84
N LEU A 277 11.30 2.90 15.12
CA LEU A 277 10.43 2.39 14.08
C LEU A 277 9.74 3.56 13.36
N PRO A 278 9.63 3.49 12.04
CA PRO A 278 9.11 4.60 11.24
C PRO A 278 7.62 4.89 11.46
N ASP A 279 6.91 3.94 12.03
CA ASP A 279 5.48 4.00 12.35
C ASP A 279 5.20 4.24 13.82
N CYS A 280 6.20 4.18 14.69
CA CYS A 280 6.03 4.46 16.10
C CYS A 280 5.84 5.98 16.33
N LYS A 281 4.70 6.33 16.95
CA LYS A 281 4.36 7.71 17.33
C LYS A 281 4.68 7.96 18.80
N ASN A 282 4.20 7.09 19.67
CA ASN A 282 4.36 7.22 21.11
C ASN A 282 4.39 5.84 21.79
N ILE A 283 5.36 5.62 22.68
CA ILE A 283 5.44 4.40 23.50
C ILE A 283 4.76 4.68 24.84
N PHE A 284 3.76 3.88 25.18
CA PHE A 284 2.99 4.05 26.40
C PHE A 284 3.10 2.88 27.39
N ASN A 285 3.68 1.73 26.98
CA ASN A 285 3.89 0.59 27.87
C ASN A 285 5.07 -0.27 27.42
N ALA A 286 5.87 -0.76 28.37
CA ALA A 286 6.95 -1.70 28.12
C ALA A 286 7.29 -2.50 29.38
N GLY A 287 7.60 -3.78 29.23
CA GLY A 287 7.92 -4.67 30.36
C GLY A 287 8.22 -6.10 29.91
N LEU A 288 8.11 -7.05 30.87
CA LEU A 288 8.23 -8.48 30.59
C LEU A 288 6.86 -9.07 30.25
N SER A 289 6.81 -9.85 29.18
CA SER A 289 5.59 -10.51 28.72
C SER A 289 5.29 -11.74 29.59
N VAL A 290 4.12 -11.75 30.22
CA VAL A 290 3.62 -12.91 31.00
C VAL A 290 3.18 -14.04 30.07
N ASN A 291 2.68 -13.70 28.88
CA ASN A 291 2.05 -14.68 27.98
C ASN A 291 3.01 -15.28 26.94
N LYS A 292 4.09 -14.57 26.58
CA LYS A 292 5.04 -15.02 25.53
C LYS A 292 6.42 -15.38 26.07
N GLY A 293 6.67 -15.18 27.36
CA GLY A 293 7.91 -15.53 28.04
C GLY A 293 7.72 -16.55 29.13
N THR A 294 8.84 -17.18 29.53
CA THR A 294 8.93 -18.02 30.73
C THR A 294 10.00 -17.47 31.67
N PRO A 295 10.03 -17.82 32.95
CA PRO A 295 11.11 -17.38 33.85
C PRO A 295 12.53 -17.77 33.36
N SER A 296 12.64 -18.89 32.65
CA SER A 296 13.90 -19.34 32.02
C SER A 296 14.21 -18.74 30.65
N ASN A 297 13.18 -18.23 29.96
CA ASN A 297 13.33 -17.54 28.68
C ASN A 297 12.39 -16.33 28.62
N PRO A 298 12.74 -15.24 29.33
CA PRO A 298 11.90 -14.06 29.37
C PRO A 298 11.85 -13.33 28.04
N VAL A 299 10.69 -12.75 27.75
CA VAL A 299 10.42 -11.95 26.55
C VAL A 299 10.02 -10.55 26.97
N VAL A 300 10.70 -9.56 26.43
CA VAL A 300 10.37 -8.15 26.59
C VAL A 300 9.31 -7.76 25.58
N TYR A 301 8.30 -6.98 26.00
CA TYR A 301 7.34 -6.35 25.11
C TYR A 301 7.44 -4.84 25.18
N VAL A 302 7.09 -4.19 24.07
CA VAL A 302 6.92 -2.74 23.99
C VAL A 302 5.62 -2.47 23.26
N GLN A 303 4.72 -1.70 23.87
CA GLN A 303 3.46 -1.27 23.25
C GLN A 303 3.53 0.20 22.88
N TYR A 304 3.07 0.50 21.69
CA TYR A 304 3.11 1.85 21.17
C TYR A 304 1.87 2.19 20.34
N GLU A 305 1.55 3.47 20.30
CA GLU A 305 0.60 4.03 19.36
C GLU A 305 1.34 4.27 18.05
N SER A 306 0.84 3.69 16.98
CA SER A 306 1.35 3.95 15.63
C SER A 306 0.82 5.27 15.07
N ILE A 307 1.43 5.78 14.01
CA ILE A 307 1.07 7.07 13.39
C ILE A 307 -0.40 7.10 12.94
N ASP A 308 -0.98 5.94 12.62
CA ASP A 308 -2.40 5.78 12.25
C ASP A 308 -3.34 5.63 13.46
N GLY A 309 -2.81 5.77 14.69
CA GLY A 309 -3.59 5.71 15.93
C GLY A 309 -3.88 4.29 16.44
N ARG A 310 -3.31 3.24 15.84
CA ARG A 310 -3.47 1.86 16.32
C ARG A 310 -2.48 1.54 17.42
N ILE A 311 -2.89 0.62 18.29
CA ILE A 311 -2.00 0.05 19.31
C ILE A 311 -1.28 -1.15 18.71
N GLN A 312 0.06 -1.10 18.74
CA GLN A 312 0.96 -2.16 18.29
C GLN A 312 1.77 -2.70 19.47
N SER A 313 2.25 -3.94 19.33
CA SER A 313 3.09 -4.58 20.33
C SER A 313 4.24 -5.31 19.67
N GLU A 314 5.46 -4.97 20.05
CA GLU A 314 6.67 -5.67 19.64
C GLU A 314 7.19 -6.56 20.78
N TYR A 315 7.80 -7.71 20.41
CA TYR A 315 8.27 -8.70 21.37
C TYR A 315 9.70 -9.13 21.03
N TYR A 316 10.56 -9.13 22.06
CA TYR A 316 11.99 -9.43 21.91
C TYR A 316 12.45 -10.45 22.94
N THR A 317 13.18 -11.48 22.51
CA THR A 317 13.95 -12.33 23.42
C THR A 317 15.21 -11.60 23.87
N LEU A 318 15.77 -11.97 25.03
CA LEU A 318 16.96 -11.34 25.55
C LEU A 318 18.17 -11.48 24.60
N ASN A 319 18.29 -12.63 23.91
CA ASN A 319 19.38 -12.86 22.94
C ASN A 319 19.37 -11.83 21.80
N VAL A 320 18.19 -11.52 21.28
CA VAL A 320 18.03 -10.49 20.22
C VAL A 320 18.46 -9.12 20.72
N LEU A 321 18.13 -8.79 21.96
CA LEU A 321 18.48 -7.51 22.57
C LEU A 321 20.00 -7.42 22.88
N ASP A 322 20.63 -8.51 23.33
CA ASP A 322 22.09 -8.59 23.53
C ASP A 322 22.84 -8.40 22.20
N ASP A 323 22.35 -9.00 21.11
CA ASP A 323 22.98 -8.82 19.78
C ASP A 323 22.85 -7.37 19.28
N TYR A 324 21.72 -6.73 19.54
CA TYR A 324 21.53 -5.32 19.21
C TYR A 324 22.49 -4.43 20.01
N PHE A 325 22.64 -4.67 21.30
CA PHE A 325 23.58 -3.94 22.18
C PHE A 325 25.03 -4.06 21.70
N ARG A 326 25.46 -5.28 21.34
CA ARG A 326 26.84 -5.52 20.83
C ARG A 326 27.11 -4.81 19.51
N LYS A 327 26.10 -4.63 18.65
CA LYS A 327 26.23 -3.91 17.38
C LYS A 327 26.35 -2.41 17.59
N GLN A 328 25.65 -1.82 18.55
CA GLN A 328 25.78 -0.40 18.87
C GLN A 328 27.15 -0.06 19.45
N SER A 329 27.69 -0.89 20.35
CA SER A 329 29.01 -0.68 20.97
C SER A 329 30.17 -0.76 20.00
N LYS A 330 29.97 -1.26 18.77
CA LYS A 330 31.00 -1.32 17.70
C LYS A 330 30.89 -0.17 16.69
N SER A 331 29.86 0.66 16.78
CA SER A 331 29.60 1.77 15.87
C SER A 331 29.87 3.16 16.48
N GLU A 332 30.22 3.21 17.76
CA GLU A 332 30.89 4.34 18.45
C GLU A 332 32.42 4.15 18.41
#